data_896b53f72cd187acf59aeca662704af0
#
_entry.id   896b53f72cd187acf59aeca662704af0
#
_cell.length_a   1.000
_cell.length_b   1.000
_cell.length_c   1.000
_cell.angle_alpha   90.00
_cell.angle_beta   90.00
_cell.angle_gamma   90.00
#
_symmetry.space_group_name_H-M   'P 1'
#
loop_
_entity.id
_entity.type
_entity.pdbx_description
1 polymer ?
#
loop_
_entity_poly.entity_id
_entity_poly.type
_entity_poly.pdbx_seq_one_letter_code
_entity_poly.pdbx_strand_id
1 'polypeptide(L)'
;MSGDVHALAATGDQIDVTATKHAERSDPEAVEIKVVPSDEGVTICAVYPTPRRAREPNECTTGDHWSSSTEDNDVVVDFEVRVPAGVKFYGHTVNGKVEVEHLGADVWAYTVNGSVRVSTSGYAEATTVNGSITAQMGRADWPDAVEFTTVNGGITLDLPANLSAEVRATTVNGEVTSDFPLLVTGRFGPRRFHGTIGQGGRELKLSTVNGSIRLRKTT
;
A
#
# COMPACT_ATOMS: atom_id res chain seq x y z
N MET A 1 4.96 -11.80 -9.47
CA MET A 1 6.07 -11.34 -8.62
C MET A 1 5.79 -11.80 -7.20
N SER A 2 6.78 -12.39 -6.59
CA SER A 2 6.68 -12.90 -5.22
C SER A 2 7.82 -12.31 -4.41
N GLY A 3 7.55 -11.93 -3.17
CA GLY A 3 8.48 -11.39 -2.21
C GLY A 3 7.91 -10.19 -1.46
N ASP A 4 8.51 -9.91 -0.32
CA ASP A 4 8.13 -8.82 0.55
C ASP A 4 8.77 -7.50 0.09
N VAL A 5 8.10 -6.40 0.37
CA VAL A 5 8.65 -5.05 0.17
C VAL A 5 8.68 -4.36 1.53
N HIS A 6 9.89 -4.06 1.98
CA HIS A 6 10.12 -3.39 3.26
C HIS A 6 10.81 -2.03 3.03
N ALA A 7 10.12 -0.94 3.34
CA ALA A 7 10.64 0.40 3.21
C ALA A 7 10.89 1.04 4.58
N LEU A 8 12.07 1.60 4.75
CA LEU A 8 12.55 2.22 5.99
C LEU A 8 13.01 3.65 5.71
N ALA A 9 12.91 4.54 6.69
CA ALA A 9 13.49 5.86 6.57
C ALA A 9 15.03 5.79 6.46
N ALA A 10 15.59 6.44 5.44
CA ALA A 10 17.02 6.62 5.32
C ALA A 10 17.54 7.69 6.30
N THR A 11 18.79 7.57 6.72
CA THR A 11 19.48 8.58 7.53
C THR A 11 20.14 9.68 6.68
N GLY A 12 20.25 9.46 5.36
CA GLY A 12 20.88 10.35 4.39
C GLY A 12 19.93 10.77 3.28
N ASP A 13 20.50 11.29 2.21
CA ASP A 13 19.80 11.80 1.01
C ASP A 13 19.81 10.82 -0.18
N GLN A 14 20.38 9.63 0.01
CA GLN A 14 20.45 8.60 -1.01
C GLN A 14 19.41 7.50 -0.76
N ILE A 15 18.86 6.97 -1.85
CA ILE A 15 18.02 5.78 -1.83
C ILE A 15 18.96 4.57 -1.88
N ASP A 16 18.86 3.70 -0.86
CA ASP A 16 19.55 2.41 -0.85
C ASP A 16 18.55 1.29 -1.04
N VAL A 17 18.87 0.35 -1.92
CA VAL A 17 18.00 -0.80 -2.20
C VAL A 17 18.80 -2.09 -2.14
N THR A 18 18.32 -3.01 -1.34
CA THR A 18 18.82 -4.39 -1.28
C THR A 18 17.73 -5.31 -1.79
N ALA A 19 18.05 -6.12 -2.80
CA ALA A 19 17.16 -7.14 -3.33
C ALA A 19 17.77 -8.52 -3.02
N THR A 20 17.07 -9.31 -2.20
CA THR A 20 17.46 -10.66 -1.86
C THR A 20 16.63 -11.66 -2.65
N LYS A 21 17.29 -12.50 -3.44
CA LYS A 21 16.65 -13.50 -4.28
C LYS A 21 16.81 -14.89 -3.67
N HIS A 22 15.76 -15.68 -3.63
CA HIS A 22 15.80 -17.09 -3.24
C HIS A 22 14.77 -17.91 -4.02
N ALA A 23 15.06 -19.19 -4.22
CA ALA A 23 14.19 -20.15 -4.87
C ALA A 23 14.52 -21.56 -4.41
N GLU A 24 13.57 -22.47 -4.57
CA GLU A 24 13.81 -23.91 -4.29
C GLU A 24 14.24 -24.67 -5.54
N ARG A 25 13.76 -24.30 -6.71
CA ARG A 25 13.93 -25.04 -7.97
C ARG A 25 14.47 -24.21 -9.12
N SER A 26 14.02 -22.96 -9.20
CA SER A 26 14.40 -22.05 -10.28
C SER A 26 15.77 -21.43 -10.01
N ASP A 27 16.43 -20.94 -11.03
CA ASP A 27 17.64 -20.17 -10.91
C ASP A 27 17.32 -18.72 -10.48
N PRO A 28 17.73 -18.27 -9.27
CA PRO A 28 17.51 -16.89 -8.84
C PRO A 28 18.17 -15.84 -9.76
N GLU A 29 19.26 -16.20 -10.44
CA GLU A 29 19.96 -15.29 -11.35
C GLU A 29 19.19 -15.06 -12.66
N ALA A 30 18.20 -15.89 -12.96
CA ALA A 30 17.31 -15.65 -14.10
C ALA A 30 16.36 -14.45 -13.89
N VAL A 31 16.20 -13.97 -12.65
CA VAL A 31 15.43 -12.75 -12.35
C VAL A 31 16.37 -11.56 -12.26
N GLU A 32 16.17 -10.58 -13.12
CA GLU A 32 16.98 -9.38 -13.18
C GLU A 32 16.39 -8.26 -12.30
N ILE A 33 17.24 -7.56 -11.54
CA ILE A 33 16.85 -6.32 -10.88
C ILE A 33 17.18 -5.16 -11.81
N LYS A 34 16.15 -4.46 -12.27
CA LYS A 34 16.29 -3.30 -13.16
C LYS A 34 15.97 -2.00 -12.44
N VAL A 35 16.75 -0.98 -12.74
CA VAL A 35 16.60 0.39 -12.22
C VAL A 35 16.34 1.30 -13.42
N VAL A 36 15.18 1.94 -13.44
CA VAL A 36 14.74 2.83 -14.52
C VAL A 36 14.53 4.22 -13.96
N PRO A 37 15.43 5.17 -14.23
CA PRO A 37 15.24 6.55 -13.83
C PRO A 37 14.20 7.25 -14.71
N SER A 38 13.51 8.23 -14.12
CA SER A 38 12.58 9.15 -14.80
C SER A 38 12.70 10.56 -14.19
N ASP A 39 12.03 11.53 -14.81
CA ASP A 39 11.99 12.91 -14.28
C ASP A 39 11.26 12.99 -12.92
N GLU A 40 10.41 12.03 -12.61
CA GLU A 40 9.62 11.97 -11.37
C GLU A 40 10.26 11.13 -10.26
N GLY A 41 11.35 10.39 -10.58
CA GLY A 41 12.02 9.53 -9.60
C GLY A 41 12.68 8.29 -10.23
N VAL A 42 12.70 7.20 -9.50
CA VAL A 42 13.30 5.94 -9.93
C VAL A 42 12.33 4.77 -9.72
N THR A 43 12.20 3.92 -10.73
CA THR A 43 11.45 2.66 -10.65
C THR A 43 12.43 1.50 -10.57
N ILE A 44 12.23 0.61 -9.60
CA ILE A 44 13.08 -0.57 -9.38
C ILE A 44 12.19 -1.80 -9.42
N CYS A 45 12.50 -2.72 -10.32
CA CYS A 45 11.70 -3.92 -10.56
C CYS A 45 12.53 -5.20 -10.49
N ALA A 46 11.91 -6.28 -10.00
CA ALA A 46 12.33 -7.63 -10.30
C ALA A 46 11.69 -8.08 -11.62
N VAL A 47 12.48 -8.27 -12.66
CA VAL A 47 12.04 -8.67 -14.00
C VAL A 47 12.26 -10.17 -14.16
N TYR A 48 11.18 -10.92 -14.17
CA TYR A 48 11.17 -12.36 -14.34
C TYR A 48 11.32 -12.73 -15.80
N PRO A 49 11.85 -13.93 -16.13
CA PRO A 49 11.89 -14.43 -17.50
C PRO A 49 10.49 -14.42 -18.13
N THR A 50 10.40 -13.88 -19.33
CA THR A 50 9.14 -13.84 -20.07
C THR A 50 8.72 -15.25 -20.49
N PRO A 51 7.50 -15.72 -20.10
CA PRO A 51 6.99 -17.00 -20.57
C PRO A 51 6.89 -17.06 -22.10
N ARG A 52 7.15 -18.24 -22.68
CA ARG A 52 7.10 -18.41 -24.15
C ARG A 52 5.76 -18.06 -24.79
N ARG A 53 4.68 -18.12 -24.02
CA ARG A 53 3.31 -17.83 -24.47
C ARG A 53 2.79 -16.46 -24.03
N ALA A 54 3.63 -15.65 -23.38
CA ALA A 54 3.25 -14.30 -23.00
C ALA A 54 2.99 -13.45 -24.26
N ARG A 55 2.00 -12.61 -24.20
CA ARG A 55 1.67 -11.66 -25.30
C ARG A 55 2.67 -10.52 -25.39
N GLU A 56 3.21 -10.14 -24.25
CA GLU A 56 4.15 -9.04 -24.11
C GLU A 56 5.32 -9.48 -23.22
N PRO A 57 6.53 -8.95 -23.45
CA PRO A 57 7.66 -9.25 -22.60
C PRO A 57 7.47 -8.67 -21.19
N ASN A 58 8.09 -9.32 -20.20
CA ASN A 58 8.20 -8.75 -18.87
C ASN A 58 9.24 -7.62 -18.91
N GLU A 59 8.82 -6.41 -18.63
CA GLU A 59 9.67 -5.22 -18.64
C GLU A 59 9.46 -4.38 -17.37
N CYS A 60 10.51 -3.67 -16.96
CA CYS A 60 10.42 -2.63 -15.95
C CYS A 60 10.10 -1.31 -16.62
N THR A 61 8.94 -0.78 -16.38
CA THR A 61 8.46 0.50 -16.92
C THR A 61 8.18 1.49 -15.81
N THR A 62 8.26 2.77 -16.10
CA THR A 62 7.84 3.85 -15.19
C THR A 62 6.33 4.02 -15.19
N GLY A 63 5.77 4.44 -14.05
CA GLY A 63 4.32 4.69 -13.90
C GLY A 63 3.53 3.45 -13.46
N ASP A 64 2.20 3.56 -13.52
CA ASP A 64 1.26 2.58 -12.95
C ASP A 64 1.01 1.35 -13.86
N HIS A 65 1.53 1.36 -15.09
CA HIS A 65 1.35 0.29 -16.06
C HIS A 65 2.54 -0.65 -16.07
N TRP A 66 2.48 -1.68 -15.25
CA TRP A 66 3.44 -2.77 -15.35
C TRP A 66 2.71 -4.09 -15.52
N SER A 67 3.26 -4.94 -16.34
CA SER A 67 2.76 -6.28 -16.60
C SER A 67 3.89 -7.27 -16.33
N SER A 68 3.61 -8.28 -15.54
CA SER A 68 4.56 -9.36 -15.30
C SER A 68 3.81 -10.68 -15.26
N SER A 69 4.23 -11.62 -16.06
CA SER A 69 3.74 -13.00 -16.04
C SER A 69 4.87 -13.96 -15.70
N THR A 70 4.57 -15.00 -14.97
CA THR A 70 5.53 -16.05 -14.60
C THR A 70 4.95 -17.41 -14.94
N GLU A 71 5.76 -18.31 -15.46
CA GLU A 71 5.43 -19.70 -15.73
C GLU A 71 6.56 -20.56 -15.18
N ASP A 72 6.23 -21.52 -14.31
CA ASP A 72 7.18 -22.47 -13.71
C ASP A 72 8.41 -21.82 -13.03
N ASN A 73 8.22 -20.67 -12.41
CA ASN A 73 9.28 -19.91 -11.73
C ASN A 73 8.89 -19.65 -10.27
N ASP A 74 9.68 -20.14 -9.33
CA ASP A 74 9.48 -20.03 -7.89
C ASP A 74 10.47 -19.06 -7.21
N VAL A 75 11.12 -18.20 -7.99
CA VAL A 75 12.00 -17.17 -7.44
C VAL A 75 11.17 -16.15 -6.66
N VAL A 76 11.59 -15.92 -5.43
CA VAL A 76 11.09 -14.86 -4.54
C VAL A 76 12.15 -13.78 -4.45
N VAL A 77 11.75 -12.53 -4.56
CA VAL A 77 12.65 -11.38 -4.44
C VAL A 77 12.12 -10.44 -3.36
N ASP A 78 12.81 -10.41 -2.23
CA ASP A 78 12.52 -9.49 -1.14
C ASP A 78 13.31 -8.20 -1.31
N PHE A 79 12.63 -7.07 -1.19
CA PHE A 79 13.22 -5.75 -1.26
C PHE A 79 13.27 -5.08 0.10
N GLU A 80 14.46 -4.61 0.50
CA GLU A 80 14.62 -3.62 1.55
C GLU A 80 15.02 -2.29 0.90
N VAL A 81 14.24 -1.24 1.16
CA VAL A 81 14.40 0.09 0.55
C VAL A 81 14.56 1.13 1.63
N ARG A 82 15.69 1.85 1.65
CA ARG A 82 15.89 3.01 2.51
C ARG A 82 15.53 4.28 1.74
N VAL A 83 14.50 4.97 2.23
CA VAL A 83 13.88 6.10 1.53
C VAL A 83 14.24 7.41 2.25
N PRO A 84 14.89 8.38 1.58
CA PRO A 84 15.18 9.68 2.15
C PRO A 84 13.93 10.47 2.54
N ALA A 85 14.11 11.39 3.48
CA ALA A 85 13.02 12.27 3.90
C ALA A 85 12.49 13.10 2.71
N GLY A 86 11.15 13.20 2.60
CA GLY A 86 10.47 13.94 1.54
C GLY A 86 10.32 13.18 0.22
N VAL A 87 10.91 11.99 0.06
CA VAL A 87 10.73 11.16 -1.13
C VAL A 87 9.47 10.30 -0.97
N LYS A 88 8.55 10.40 -1.92
CA LYS A 88 7.34 9.58 -1.98
C LYS A 88 7.69 8.13 -2.28
N PHE A 89 6.92 7.21 -1.73
CA PHE A 89 7.17 5.79 -1.89
C PHE A 89 5.97 5.05 -2.47
N TYR A 90 6.23 4.24 -3.51
CA TYR A 90 5.26 3.36 -4.15
C TYR A 90 5.75 1.93 -4.03
N GLY A 91 5.12 1.13 -3.18
CA GLY A 91 5.46 -0.28 -2.94
C GLY A 91 4.45 -1.21 -3.57
N HIS A 92 4.90 -2.14 -4.43
CA HIS A 92 4.03 -3.07 -5.13
C HIS A 92 4.60 -4.50 -5.16
N THR A 93 3.79 -5.45 -4.74
CA THR A 93 4.05 -6.89 -4.92
C THR A 93 2.76 -7.63 -5.26
N VAL A 94 2.84 -8.92 -5.58
CA VAL A 94 1.65 -9.77 -5.77
C VAL A 94 1.52 -10.77 -4.63
N ASN A 95 2.59 -11.50 -4.34
CA ASN A 95 2.60 -12.48 -3.25
C ASN A 95 3.69 -12.08 -2.25
N GLY A 96 3.31 -11.31 -1.26
CA GLY A 96 4.17 -10.79 -0.21
C GLY A 96 3.50 -9.64 0.53
N LYS A 97 4.03 -9.29 1.66
CA LYS A 97 3.59 -8.11 2.42
C LYS A 97 4.28 -6.84 1.90
N VAL A 98 3.62 -5.70 2.10
CA VAL A 98 4.25 -4.38 1.98
C VAL A 98 4.30 -3.76 3.38
N GLU A 99 5.51 -3.51 3.86
CA GLU A 99 5.76 -2.95 5.18
C GLU A 99 6.56 -1.66 5.04
N VAL A 100 6.03 -0.57 5.57
CA VAL A 100 6.61 0.78 5.45
C VAL A 100 6.72 1.37 6.84
N GLU A 101 7.95 1.71 7.25
CA GLU A 101 8.23 2.16 8.61
C GLU A 101 8.76 3.60 8.64
N HIS A 102 7.98 4.46 9.30
CA HIS A 102 8.36 5.82 9.68
C HIS A 102 8.86 6.70 8.52
N LEU A 103 8.28 6.58 7.32
CA LEU A 103 8.64 7.45 6.21
C LEU A 103 8.23 8.91 6.46
N GLY A 104 9.01 9.82 5.87
CA GLY A 104 8.81 11.27 5.97
C GLY A 104 7.92 11.86 4.86
N ALA A 105 7.27 11.03 4.01
CA ALA A 105 6.50 11.47 2.86
C ALA A 105 5.31 10.52 2.59
N ASP A 106 4.54 10.84 1.54
CA ASP A 106 3.35 10.10 1.18
C ASP A 106 3.68 8.71 0.63
N VAL A 107 2.80 7.74 0.89
CA VAL A 107 3.00 6.32 0.61
C VAL A 107 1.83 5.73 -0.14
N TRP A 108 2.11 4.98 -1.20
CA TRP A 108 1.15 4.11 -1.90
C TRP A 108 1.63 2.67 -1.82
N ALA A 109 0.79 1.78 -1.29
CA ALA A 109 1.13 0.39 -1.05
C ALA A 109 0.10 -0.56 -1.67
N TYR A 110 0.57 -1.46 -2.51
CA TYR A 110 -0.30 -2.42 -3.21
C TYR A 110 0.25 -3.84 -3.11
N THR A 111 -0.64 -4.78 -2.78
CA THR A 111 -0.37 -6.21 -2.90
C THR A 111 -1.64 -6.97 -3.28
N VAL A 112 -1.50 -8.23 -3.68
CA VAL A 112 -2.67 -9.11 -3.88
C VAL A 112 -2.79 -10.08 -2.71
N ASN A 113 -1.73 -10.80 -2.41
CA ASN A 113 -1.70 -11.79 -1.35
C ASN A 113 -0.66 -11.42 -0.30
N GLY A 114 -1.07 -10.60 0.64
CA GLY A 114 -0.25 -10.13 1.74
C GLY A 114 -0.90 -8.99 2.49
N SER A 115 -0.45 -8.75 3.69
CA SER A 115 -0.89 -7.61 4.48
C SER A 115 -0.09 -6.35 4.12
N VAL A 116 -0.73 -5.21 4.27
CA VAL A 116 -0.08 -3.90 4.14
C VAL A 116 0.01 -3.25 5.52
N ARG A 117 1.21 -2.83 5.90
CA ARG A 117 1.46 -2.04 7.10
C ARG A 117 2.21 -0.77 6.73
N VAL A 118 1.68 0.37 7.05
CA VAL A 118 2.30 1.66 6.74
C VAL A 118 2.37 2.52 8.00
N SER A 119 3.55 3.12 8.24
CA SER A 119 3.73 4.23 9.16
C SER A 119 4.44 5.38 8.44
N THR A 120 3.78 6.53 8.35
CA THR A 120 4.34 7.72 7.68
C THR A 120 3.92 9.00 8.38
N SER A 121 4.78 10.04 8.31
CA SER A 121 4.39 11.40 8.69
C SER A 121 3.57 12.11 7.60
N GLY A 122 3.51 11.56 6.39
CA GLY A 122 2.64 11.95 5.30
C GLY A 122 1.23 11.35 5.40
N TYR A 123 0.58 11.19 4.26
CA TYR A 123 -0.62 10.37 4.12
C TYR A 123 -0.31 9.07 3.37
N ALA A 124 -1.23 8.12 3.41
CA ALA A 124 -1.06 6.84 2.75
C ALA A 124 -2.32 6.41 2.00
N GLU A 125 -2.14 5.62 0.96
CA GLU A 125 -3.17 4.81 0.32
C GLU A 125 -2.72 3.36 0.27
N ALA A 126 -3.66 2.43 0.42
CA ALA A 126 -3.30 1.02 0.41
C ALA A 126 -4.39 0.14 -0.17
N THR A 127 -3.97 -0.84 -0.97
CA THR A 127 -4.87 -1.84 -1.53
C THR A 127 -4.27 -3.24 -1.41
N THR A 128 -5.10 -4.18 -0.98
CA THR A 128 -4.78 -5.62 -1.04
C THR A 128 -6.03 -6.43 -1.40
N VAL A 129 -5.87 -7.68 -1.79
CA VAL A 129 -7.00 -8.58 -1.96
C VAL A 129 -7.13 -9.51 -0.76
N ASN A 130 -6.05 -10.19 -0.41
CA ASN A 130 -6.01 -11.16 0.68
C ASN A 130 -5.00 -10.72 1.74
N GLY A 131 -5.44 -9.86 2.65
CA GLY A 131 -4.63 -9.35 3.74
C GLY A 131 -5.30 -8.18 4.45
N SER A 132 -4.82 -7.87 5.63
CA SER A 132 -5.29 -6.71 6.37
C SER A 132 -4.43 -5.48 6.06
N ILE A 133 -5.04 -4.31 6.16
CA ILE A 133 -4.38 -3.03 6.04
C ILE A 133 -4.31 -2.38 7.42
N THR A 134 -3.12 -1.96 7.81
CA THR A 134 -2.90 -1.12 8.99
C THR A 134 -2.06 0.08 8.56
N ALA A 135 -2.58 1.29 8.72
CA ALA A 135 -1.85 2.49 8.36
C ALA A 135 -1.90 3.55 9.47
N GLN A 136 -0.75 4.11 9.78
CA GLN A 136 -0.59 5.28 10.63
C GLN A 136 -0.19 6.47 9.77
N MET A 137 -1.00 7.52 9.77
CA MET A 137 -0.77 8.74 8.99
C MET A 137 -0.51 9.92 9.93
N GLY A 138 0.54 10.69 9.62
CA GLY A 138 0.87 11.92 10.37
C GLY A 138 0.16 13.16 9.85
N ARG A 139 -0.36 13.14 8.61
CA ARG A 139 -1.07 14.25 7.97
C ARG A 139 -2.53 13.90 7.73
N ALA A 140 -3.36 14.95 7.81
CA ALA A 140 -4.81 14.90 7.55
C ALA A 140 -5.23 15.88 6.45
N ASP A 141 -4.28 16.34 5.63
CA ASP A 141 -4.46 17.41 4.63
C ASP A 141 -4.12 16.96 3.19
N TRP A 142 -4.41 15.69 2.86
CA TRP A 142 -4.25 15.17 1.51
C TRP A 142 -5.07 15.97 0.47
N PRO A 143 -4.56 16.11 -0.78
CA PRO A 143 -5.18 17.02 -1.77
C PRO A 143 -6.54 16.52 -2.30
N ASP A 144 -6.64 15.21 -2.54
CA ASP A 144 -7.81 14.59 -3.17
C ASP A 144 -8.47 13.57 -2.22
N ALA A 145 -9.07 12.53 -2.77
CA ALA A 145 -9.56 11.40 -2.00
C ALA A 145 -8.40 10.45 -1.66
N VAL A 146 -8.44 9.86 -0.47
CA VAL A 146 -7.54 8.79 -0.04
C VAL A 146 -8.33 7.50 0.11
N GLU A 147 -7.80 6.39 -0.42
CA GLU A 147 -8.51 5.12 -0.45
C GLU A 147 -7.74 3.98 0.21
N PHE A 148 -8.47 3.18 0.99
CA PHE A 148 -7.99 1.93 1.56
C PHE A 148 -8.97 0.81 1.21
N THR A 149 -8.48 -0.17 0.45
CA THR A 149 -9.35 -1.24 -0.06
C THR A 149 -8.73 -2.61 0.17
N THR A 150 -9.54 -3.54 0.71
CA THR A 150 -9.21 -4.96 0.78
C THR A 150 -10.45 -5.80 0.46
N VAL A 151 -10.26 -7.06 0.10
CA VAL A 151 -11.38 -8.00 -0.04
C VAL A 151 -11.48 -8.87 1.19
N ASN A 152 -10.40 -9.52 1.57
CA ASN A 152 -10.35 -10.46 2.69
C ASN A 152 -9.35 -9.98 3.74
N GLY A 153 -9.81 -9.09 4.62
CA GLY A 153 -9.03 -8.54 5.71
C GLY A 153 -9.69 -7.31 6.33
N GLY A 154 -9.21 -6.91 7.49
CA GLY A 154 -9.65 -5.69 8.15
C GLY A 154 -8.82 -4.47 7.73
N ILE A 155 -9.38 -3.29 7.94
CA ILE A 155 -8.70 -2.01 7.75
C ILE A 155 -8.64 -1.30 9.11
N THR A 156 -7.45 -0.96 9.55
CA THR A 156 -7.24 -0.16 10.76
C THR A 156 -6.41 1.07 10.41
N LEU A 157 -6.96 2.26 10.67
CA LEU A 157 -6.25 3.51 10.44
C LEU A 157 -6.03 4.24 11.76
N ASP A 158 -4.79 4.61 12.01
CA ASP A 158 -4.38 5.52 13.09
C ASP A 158 -4.20 6.92 12.50
N LEU A 159 -5.08 7.85 12.87
CA LEU A 159 -5.23 9.16 12.24
C LEU A 159 -5.00 10.29 13.23
N PRO A 160 -4.47 11.44 12.78
CA PRO A 160 -4.30 12.60 13.64
C PRO A 160 -5.59 13.07 14.31
N ALA A 161 -5.46 13.52 15.56
CA ALA A 161 -6.59 13.96 16.36
C ALA A 161 -7.38 15.14 15.76
N ASN A 162 -6.74 15.96 14.94
CA ASN A 162 -7.30 17.12 14.25
C ASN A 162 -7.88 16.79 12.85
N LEU A 163 -8.10 15.51 12.55
CA LEU A 163 -8.68 15.08 11.28
C LEU A 163 -10.00 15.82 10.97
N SER A 164 -10.11 16.31 9.76
CA SER A 164 -11.35 16.80 9.16
C SER A 164 -11.52 16.13 7.80
N ALA A 165 -12.56 15.29 7.64
CA ALA A 165 -12.77 14.50 6.43
C ALA A 165 -14.23 14.09 6.26
N GLU A 166 -14.62 13.87 5.02
CA GLU A 166 -15.84 13.11 4.67
C GLU A 166 -15.46 11.63 4.58
N VAL A 167 -15.99 10.82 5.49
CA VAL A 167 -15.66 9.40 5.58
C VAL A 167 -16.73 8.55 4.94
N ARG A 168 -16.32 7.69 4.01
CA ARG A 168 -17.17 6.62 3.44
C ARG A 168 -16.53 5.27 3.75
N ALA A 169 -17.14 4.54 4.67
CA ALA A 169 -16.67 3.22 5.05
C ALA A 169 -17.74 2.18 4.74
N THR A 170 -17.34 1.10 4.06
CA THR A 170 -18.26 0.02 3.66
C THR A 170 -17.61 -1.34 3.93
N THR A 171 -18.33 -2.21 4.61
CA THR A 171 -18.01 -3.64 4.74
C THR A 171 -19.23 -4.48 4.42
N VAL A 172 -19.03 -5.71 3.93
CA VAL A 172 -20.14 -6.67 3.73
C VAL A 172 -20.27 -7.56 4.96
N ASN A 173 -19.16 -8.11 5.43
CA ASN A 173 -19.08 -9.02 6.57
C ASN A 173 -18.10 -8.48 7.61
N GLY A 174 -18.57 -7.56 8.46
CA GLY A 174 -17.78 -6.90 9.50
C GLY A 174 -18.51 -5.72 10.11
N GLU A 175 -17.80 -4.95 10.88
CA GLU A 175 -18.30 -3.77 11.55
C GLU A 175 -17.41 -2.56 11.25
N VAL A 176 -17.99 -1.37 11.28
CA VAL A 176 -17.27 -0.10 11.19
C VAL A 176 -17.28 0.57 12.56
N THR A 177 -16.10 0.85 13.10
CA THR A 177 -15.91 1.52 14.40
C THR A 177 -15.01 2.75 14.26
N SER A 178 -15.25 3.77 15.09
CA SER A 178 -14.46 5.01 15.05
C SER A 178 -14.35 5.64 16.43
N ASP A 179 -13.14 6.10 16.76
CA ASP A 179 -12.87 6.90 17.97
C ASP A 179 -13.19 8.40 17.75
N PHE A 180 -13.43 8.80 16.51
CA PHE A 180 -13.80 10.18 16.19
C PHE A 180 -15.28 10.40 16.38
N PRO A 181 -15.70 11.57 16.94
CA PRO A 181 -17.09 11.97 16.92
C PRO A 181 -17.53 12.20 15.47
N LEU A 182 -18.62 11.61 15.08
CA LEU A 182 -19.10 11.57 13.70
C LEU A 182 -20.49 12.16 13.59
N LEU A 183 -20.64 13.15 12.71
CA LEU A 183 -21.95 13.59 12.24
C LEU A 183 -22.39 12.68 11.09
N VAL A 184 -23.31 11.77 11.39
CA VAL A 184 -23.80 10.79 10.40
C VAL A 184 -24.92 11.42 9.57
N THR A 185 -24.74 11.46 8.25
CA THR A 185 -25.73 11.87 7.29
C THR A 185 -26.23 10.66 6.49
N GLY A 186 -27.53 10.38 6.52
CA GLY A 186 -28.14 9.29 5.76
C GLY A 186 -28.43 8.02 6.59
N ARG A 187 -28.56 6.88 5.89
CA ARG A 187 -28.83 5.58 6.55
C ARG A 187 -27.56 5.04 7.19
N PHE A 188 -27.56 5.01 8.51
CA PHE A 188 -26.54 4.36 9.30
C PHE A 188 -26.84 2.87 9.45
N GLY A 189 -25.80 2.05 9.29
CA GLY A 189 -25.86 0.63 9.60
C GLY A 189 -24.46 0.12 9.97
N PRO A 190 -24.35 -1.01 10.67
CA PRO A 190 -23.08 -1.54 11.15
C PRO A 190 -22.09 -1.87 10.01
N ARG A 191 -22.57 -1.92 8.77
CA ARG A 191 -21.81 -2.31 7.57
C ARG A 191 -21.57 -1.19 6.57
N ARG A 192 -22.24 -0.06 6.73
CA ARG A 192 -22.07 1.09 5.85
C ARG A 192 -22.17 2.38 6.63
N PHE A 193 -21.18 3.19 6.45
CA PHE A 193 -21.03 4.43 7.18
C PHE A 193 -20.68 5.55 6.19
N HIS A 194 -21.43 6.65 6.28
CA HIS A 194 -21.11 7.91 5.63
C HIS A 194 -21.29 9.01 6.69
N GLY A 195 -20.23 9.71 6.98
CA GLY A 195 -20.26 10.75 7.99
C GLY A 195 -19.09 11.71 7.90
N THR A 196 -19.28 12.85 8.56
CA THR A 196 -18.32 13.92 8.61
C THR A 196 -17.54 13.86 9.92
N ILE A 197 -16.22 13.90 9.84
CA ILE A 197 -15.32 14.13 10.97
C ILE A 197 -14.89 15.60 10.93
N GLY A 198 -14.93 16.28 12.07
CA GLY A 198 -14.55 17.69 12.18
C GLY A 198 -15.39 18.59 11.28
N GLN A 199 -14.76 19.36 10.42
CA GLN A 199 -15.45 20.25 9.46
C GLN A 199 -15.70 19.59 8.10
N GLY A 200 -15.35 18.30 7.94
CA GLY A 200 -15.46 17.61 6.66
C GLY A 200 -14.35 18.02 5.68
N GLY A 201 -14.68 18.00 4.39
CA GLY A 201 -13.82 18.44 3.31
C GLY A 201 -13.29 17.27 2.47
N ARG A 202 -12.08 16.81 2.72
CA ARG A 202 -11.44 15.73 1.93
C ARG A 202 -12.10 14.38 2.14
N GLU A 203 -12.13 13.58 1.11
CA GLU A 203 -12.77 12.28 1.17
C GLU A 203 -11.80 11.19 1.66
N LEU A 204 -12.27 10.37 2.61
CA LEU A 204 -11.60 9.17 3.09
C LEU A 204 -12.49 7.97 2.77
N LYS A 205 -12.05 7.13 1.82
CA LYS A 205 -12.77 5.95 1.37
C LYS A 205 -12.18 4.68 1.96
N LEU A 206 -13.03 3.85 2.53
CA LEU A 206 -12.63 2.59 3.17
C LEU A 206 -13.57 1.49 2.71
N SER A 207 -13.02 0.44 2.13
CA SER A 207 -13.83 -0.66 1.59
C SER A 207 -13.22 -2.01 1.91
N THR A 208 -14.03 -2.91 2.46
CA THR A 208 -13.71 -4.33 2.60
C THR A 208 -14.93 -5.19 2.32
N VAL A 209 -14.72 -6.45 1.95
CA VAL A 209 -15.81 -7.42 1.86
C VAL A 209 -15.88 -8.23 3.14
N ASN A 210 -14.78 -8.83 3.56
CA ASN A 210 -14.70 -9.70 4.72
C ASN A 210 -13.70 -9.17 5.73
N GLY A 211 -14.16 -8.27 6.62
CA GLY A 211 -13.35 -7.70 7.68
C GLY A 211 -13.99 -6.45 8.29
N SER A 212 -13.47 -6.06 9.43
CA SER A 212 -13.93 -4.84 10.12
C SER A 212 -13.05 -3.63 9.76
N ILE A 213 -13.66 -2.46 9.78
CA ILE A 213 -13.00 -1.18 9.56
C ILE A 213 -12.92 -0.44 10.89
N ARG A 214 -11.74 0.02 11.25
CA ARG A 214 -11.52 0.75 12.50
C ARG A 214 -10.74 2.03 12.26
N LEU A 215 -11.32 3.16 12.66
CA LEU A 215 -10.66 4.45 12.70
C LEU A 215 -10.26 4.75 14.14
N ARG A 216 -8.96 4.88 14.40
CA ARG A 216 -8.41 5.19 15.70
C ARG A 216 -7.79 6.58 15.70
N LYS A 217 -7.90 7.24 16.84
CA LYS A 217 -7.30 8.55 17.05
C LYS A 217 -5.91 8.39 17.66
N THR A 218 -4.89 8.94 17.00
CA THR A 218 -3.56 9.05 17.60
C THR A 218 -3.56 10.14 18.68
N THR A 219 -2.93 9.82 19.79
CA THR A 219 -2.74 10.75 20.92
C THR A 219 -1.61 11.72 20.67
#